data_f2966136cffd637746cd8cbd3d187cf4
#
_entry.id   f2966136cffd637746cd8cbd3d187cf4
#
_cell.length_a   1.000
_cell.length_b   1.000
_cell.length_c   1.000
_cell.angle_alpha   90.00
_cell.angle_beta   90.00
_cell.angle_gamma   90.00
#
_symmetry.space_group_name_H-M   'P 1'
#
loop_
_entity.id
_entity.type
_entity.pdbx_description
1 polymer ?
#
loop_
_entity_poly.entity_id
_entity_poly.type
_entity_poly.pdbx_seq_one_letter_code
_entity_poly.pdbx_strand_id
1 'polypeptide(L)'
;MLRSINSQIAEIYNERFRKLGPTPEASMWFSKTRQIARFDVIFNQLKLLQQRNSISISDIGCGYGAFLEYLSEKKIDEELSYYGYDVCPEVIKFCKNKY
;
A
#
# COMPACT_ATOMS: atom_id res chain seq x y z
N MET A 1 22.28 0.83 -23.26
CA MET A 1 21.31 1.76 -22.65
C MET A 1 21.16 1.46 -21.18
N LEU A 2 21.33 2.45 -20.32
CA LEU A 2 21.18 2.27 -18.89
C LEU A 2 19.69 2.24 -18.55
N ARG A 3 19.27 1.24 -17.78
CA ARG A 3 17.90 1.18 -17.26
C ARG A 3 17.79 2.12 -16.06
N SER A 4 16.64 2.73 -15.89
CA SER A 4 16.39 3.58 -14.73
C SER A 4 16.40 2.74 -13.43
N ILE A 5 16.75 3.37 -12.32
CA ILE A 5 16.68 2.73 -11.00
C ILE A 5 15.26 2.25 -10.71
N ASN A 6 14.25 3.03 -11.08
CA ASN A 6 12.85 2.65 -10.89
C ASN A 6 12.48 1.38 -11.64
N SER A 7 12.98 1.21 -12.88
CA SER A 7 12.74 -0.02 -13.65
C SER A 7 13.40 -1.23 -13.01
N GLN A 8 14.61 -1.06 -12.47
CA GLN A 8 15.31 -2.14 -11.78
C GLN A 8 14.58 -2.54 -10.49
N ILE A 9 14.13 -1.57 -9.72
CA ILE A 9 13.35 -1.81 -8.50
C ILE A 9 12.03 -2.51 -8.85
N ALA A 10 11.35 -2.05 -9.90
CA ALA A 10 10.08 -2.64 -10.34
C ALA A 10 10.25 -4.12 -10.69
N GLU A 11 11.35 -4.50 -11.36
CA GLU A 11 11.60 -5.91 -11.68
C GLU A 11 11.79 -6.76 -10.43
N ILE A 12 12.53 -6.27 -9.45
CA ILE A 12 12.76 -6.99 -8.20
C ILE A 12 11.43 -7.26 -7.49
N TYR A 13 10.60 -6.24 -7.34
CA TYR A 13 9.32 -6.38 -6.64
C TYR A 13 8.30 -7.19 -7.45
N ASN A 14 8.28 -7.05 -8.78
CA ASN A 14 7.43 -7.88 -9.62
C ASN A 14 7.77 -9.37 -9.49
N GLU A 15 9.06 -9.69 -9.49
CA GLU A 15 9.50 -11.07 -9.31
C GLU A 15 9.13 -11.62 -7.93
N ARG A 16 9.32 -10.82 -6.88
CA ARG A 16 8.91 -11.22 -5.53
C ARG A 16 7.41 -11.43 -5.45
N PHE A 17 6.62 -10.56 -6.06
CA PHE A 17 5.16 -10.69 -6.08
C PHE A 17 4.73 -11.97 -6.83
N ARG A 18 5.36 -12.30 -7.94
CA ARG A 18 5.07 -13.54 -8.68
C ARG A 18 5.33 -14.77 -7.83
N LYS A 19 6.40 -14.76 -7.03
CA LYS A 19 6.79 -15.90 -6.19
C LYS A 19 5.99 -16.00 -4.90
N LEU A 20 5.72 -14.87 -4.26
CA LEU A 20 5.20 -14.82 -2.90
C LEU A 20 3.73 -14.40 -2.83
N GLY A 21 3.17 -13.88 -3.94
CA GLY A 21 1.79 -13.41 -3.97
C GLY A 21 1.57 -12.15 -3.12
N PRO A 22 0.31 -11.85 -2.79
CA PRO A 22 -0.03 -10.66 -2.00
C PRO A 22 0.25 -10.87 -0.52
N THR A 23 1.52 -10.94 -0.18
CA THR A 23 1.99 -11.17 1.20
C THR A 23 2.93 -10.05 1.62
N PRO A 24 3.10 -9.81 2.93
CA PRO A 24 4.07 -8.81 3.42
C PRO A 24 5.49 -9.05 2.90
N GLU A 25 5.89 -10.31 2.75
CA GLU A 25 7.22 -10.68 2.29
C GLU A 25 7.47 -10.26 0.85
N ALA A 26 6.44 -10.23 0.00
CA ALA A 26 6.57 -9.74 -1.38
C ALA A 26 6.99 -8.27 -1.43
N SER A 27 6.58 -7.47 -0.46
CA SER A 27 6.94 -6.06 -0.30
C SER A 27 8.10 -5.87 0.68
N MET A 28 8.86 -6.92 0.95
CA MET A 28 10.02 -6.94 1.85
C MET A 28 9.70 -6.59 3.31
N TRP A 29 8.47 -6.78 3.74
CA TRP A 29 8.12 -6.75 5.15
C TRP A 29 8.51 -8.07 5.81
N PHE A 30 8.99 -8.00 7.06
CA PHE A 30 9.38 -9.22 7.78
C PHE A 30 8.18 -10.06 8.22
N SER A 31 7.06 -9.41 8.51
CA SER A 31 5.87 -10.13 8.97
C SER A 31 4.64 -9.23 8.86
N LYS A 32 3.48 -9.86 8.89
CA LYS A 32 2.20 -9.15 8.94
C LYS A 32 2.07 -8.32 10.23
N THR A 33 2.56 -8.84 11.33
CA THR A 33 2.52 -8.13 12.62
C THR A 33 3.27 -6.80 12.54
N ARG A 34 4.46 -6.78 11.94
CA ARG A 34 5.24 -5.55 11.77
C ARG A 34 4.57 -4.59 10.80
N GLN A 35 3.99 -5.12 9.73
CA GLN A 35 3.26 -4.31 8.77
C GLN A 35 2.06 -3.62 9.44
N ILE A 36 1.26 -4.34 10.20
CA ILE A 36 0.11 -3.79 10.93
C ILE A 36 0.56 -2.76 11.97
N ALA A 37 1.66 -3.00 12.68
CA ALA A 37 2.18 -2.03 13.65
C ALA A 37 2.49 -0.69 12.99
N ARG A 38 3.04 -0.69 11.78
CA ARG A 38 3.29 0.53 11.01
C ARG A 38 2.00 1.20 10.59
N PHE A 39 1.03 0.43 10.14
CA PHE A 39 -0.29 0.95 9.76
C PHE A 39 -0.99 1.59 10.94
N ASP A 40 -0.86 1.01 12.13
CA ASP A 40 -1.44 1.57 13.36
C ASP A 40 -0.85 2.95 13.68
N VAL A 41 0.46 3.13 13.50
CA VAL A 41 1.10 4.43 13.68
C VAL A 41 0.51 5.47 12.71
N ILE A 42 0.40 5.11 11.43
CA ILE A 42 -0.17 6.00 10.41
C ILE A 42 -1.63 6.31 10.72
N PHE A 43 -2.40 5.31 11.07
CA PHE A 43 -3.82 5.47 11.40
C PHE A 43 -4.03 6.41 12.59
N ASN A 44 -3.19 6.30 13.62
CA ASN A 44 -3.26 7.19 14.77
C ASN A 44 -2.98 8.64 14.37
N GLN A 45 -2.08 8.87 13.42
CA GLN A 45 -1.85 10.21 12.87
C GLN A 45 -3.06 10.71 12.09
N LEU A 46 -3.70 9.86 11.32
CA LEU A 46 -4.92 10.22 10.59
C LEU A 46 -6.05 10.63 11.52
N LYS A 47 -6.17 9.99 12.68
CA LYS A 47 -7.16 10.37 13.70
C LYS A 47 -6.99 11.78 14.21
N LEU A 48 -5.77 12.30 14.24
CA LEU A 48 -5.48 13.68 14.64
C LEU A 48 -6.00 14.70 13.61
N LEU A 49 -6.35 14.25 12.40
CA LEU A 49 -6.92 15.08 11.34
C LEU A 49 -8.46 15.07 11.32
N GLN A 50 -9.10 14.47 12.32
CA GLN A 50 -10.56 14.24 12.37
C GLN A 50 -11.42 15.51 12.39
N GLN A 51 -10.83 16.68 12.45
CA GLN A 51 -11.58 17.94 12.38
C GLN A 51 -12.02 18.31 10.96
N ARG A 52 -11.63 17.48 9.96
CA ARG A 52 -11.97 17.70 8.56
C ARG A 52 -13.07 16.74 8.12
N ASN A 53 -13.97 17.22 7.26
CA ASN A 53 -15.08 16.40 6.74
C ASN A 53 -14.63 15.37 5.70
N SER A 54 -13.47 15.53 5.10
CA SER A 54 -12.93 14.60 4.12
C SER A 54 -11.41 14.50 4.26
N ILE A 55 -10.89 13.29 3.99
CA ILE A 55 -9.47 13.01 4.01
C ILE A 55 -9.10 12.38 2.66
N SER A 56 -8.01 12.86 2.07
CA SER A 56 -7.43 12.28 0.85
C SER A 56 -6.05 11.72 1.18
N ILE A 57 -5.83 10.47 0.78
CA ILE A 57 -4.58 9.76 1.02
C ILE A 57 -3.94 9.39 -0.31
N SER A 58 -2.68 9.76 -0.49
CA SER A 58 -1.84 9.26 -1.58
C SER A 58 -0.84 8.27 -1.00
N ASP A 59 -0.99 7.00 -1.34
CA ASP A 59 -0.15 5.91 -0.85
C ASP A 59 0.91 5.59 -1.91
N ILE A 60 2.08 6.19 -1.75
CA ILE A 60 3.19 6.04 -2.66
C ILE A 60 3.94 4.75 -2.31
N GLY A 61 4.04 3.83 -3.27
CA GLY A 61 4.55 2.50 -3.01
C GLY A 61 3.50 1.61 -2.34
N CYS A 62 2.26 1.66 -2.83
CA CYS A 62 1.12 0.98 -2.20
C CYS A 62 1.23 -0.55 -2.22
N GLY A 63 2.07 -1.13 -3.07
CA GLY A 63 2.20 -2.56 -3.21
C GLY A 63 0.88 -3.23 -3.57
N TYR A 64 0.61 -4.38 -2.95
CA TYR A 64 -0.61 -5.15 -3.21
C TYR A 64 -1.87 -4.58 -2.52
N GLY A 65 -1.78 -3.38 -1.96
CA GLY A 65 -2.94 -2.70 -1.38
C GLY A 65 -3.21 -3.03 0.08
N ALA A 66 -2.20 -3.46 0.82
CA ALA A 66 -2.36 -3.88 2.21
C ALA A 66 -2.87 -2.75 3.10
N PHE A 67 -2.42 -1.52 2.89
CA PHE A 67 -2.88 -0.38 3.68
C PHE A 67 -4.33 -0.03 3.37
N LEU A 68 -4.73 -0.10 2.10
CA LEU A 68 -6.14 0.10 1.74
C LEU A 68 -7.03 -0.95 2.41
N GLU A 69 -6.62 -2.22 2.40
CA GLU A 69 -7.36 -3.28 3.09
C GLU A 69 -7.44 -3.02 4.59
N TYR A 70 -6.34 -2.61 5.20
CA TYR A 70 -6.32 -2.22 6.61
C TYR A 70 -7.32 -1.10 6.90
N LEU A 71 -7.33 -0.05 6.08
CA LEU A 71 -8.25 1.08 6.25
C LEU A 71 -9.72 0.67 6.10
N SER A 72 -10.00 -0.27 5.20
CA SER A 72 -11.37 -0.74 4.96
C SER A 72 -11.99 -1.44 6.17
N GLU A 73 -11.14 -1.96 7.06
CA GLU A 73 -11.59 -2.62 8.29
C GLU A 73 -11.75 -1.64 9.47
N LYS A 74 -11.37 -0.37 9.28
CA LYS A 74 -11.48 0.65 10.31
C LYS A 74 -12.75 1.47 10.12
N LYS A 75 -13.35 1.88 11.22
CA LYS A 75 -14.44 2.85 11.19
C LYS A 75 -13.86 4.24 11.08
N ILE A 76 -14.09 4.88 9.95
CA ILE A 76 -13.65 6.25 9.68
C ILE A 76 -14.92 7.07 9.42
N ASP A 77 -15.15 8.09 10.25
CA ASP A 77 -16.35 8.92 10.15
C ASP A 77 -16.26 9.92 9.01
N GLU A 78 -15.05 10.24 8.57
CA GLU A 78 -14.82 11.16 7.46
C GLU A 78 -14.89 10.44 6.12
N GLU A 79 -15.25 11.17 5.08
CA GLU A 79 -15.15 10.68 3.72
C GLU A 79 -13.67 10.49 3.37
N LEU A 80 -13.30 9.27 2.96
CA LEU A 80 -11.93 8.92 2.65
C LEU A 80 -11.76 8.67 1.16
N SER A 81 -10.83 9.41 0.53
CA SER A 81 -10.40 9.17 -0.85
C SER A 81 -8.98 8.58 -0.82
N TYR A 82 -8.81 7.43 -1.45
CA TYR A 82 -7.53 6.73 -1.48
C TYR A 82 -6.99 6.64 -2.89
N TYR A 83 -5.72 6.97 -3.04
CA TYR A 83 -5.00 6.88 -4.32
C TYR A 83 -3.71 6.10 -4.10
N GLY A 84 -3.62 4.91 -4.68
CA GLY A 84 -2.44 4.06 -4.58
C GLY A 84 -1.54 4.19 -5.80
N TYR A 85 -0.25 4.27 -5.59
CA TYR A 85 0.77 4.39 -6.63
C TYR A 85 1.87 3.38 -6.39
N ASP A 86 2.30 2.70 -7.45
CA ASP A 86 3.43 1.79 -7.38
C ASP A 86 4.13 1.70 -8.73
N VAL A 87 5.44 1.44 -8.70
CA VAL A 87 6.24 1.26 -9.92
C VAL A 87 6.12 -0.15 -10.49
N CYS A 88 5.47 -1.07 -9.78
CA CYS A 88 5.31 -2.46 -10.19
C CYS A 88 3.96 -2.66 -10.89
N PRO A 89 3.93 -2.82 -12.24
CA PRO A 89 2.66 -2.96 -12.97
C PRO A 89 1.81 -4.14 -12.52
N GLU A 90 2.43 -5.24 -12.12
CA GLU A 90 1.70 -6.45 -11.71
C GLU A 90 0.94 -6.26 -10.41
N VAL A 91 1.52 -5.54 -9.42
CA VAL A 91 0.80 -5.26 -8.17
C VAL A 91 -0.34 -4.27 -8.40
N ILE A 92 -0.15 -3.29 -9.29
CA ILE A 92 -1.22 -2.35 -9.66
C ILE A 92 -2.36 -3.09 -10.35
N LYS A 93 -2.06 -4.01 -11.26
CA LYS A 93 -3.07 -4.83 -11.92
C LYS A 93 -3.84 -5.67 -10.89
N PHE A 94 -3.13 -6.26 -9.94
CA PHE A 94 -3.76 -7.00 -8.82
C PHE A 94 -4.72 -6.10 -8.04
N CYS A 95 -4.27 -4.88 -7.67
CA CYS A 95 -5.11 -3.94 -6.91
C CYS A 95 -6.37 -3.55 -7.68
N LYS A 96 -6.24 -3.27 -8.98
CA LYS A 96 -7.39 -2.90 -9.82
C LYS A 96 -8.42 -4.02 -9.93
N ASN A 97 -7.99 -5.27 -9.88
CA ASN A 97 -8.89 -6.41 -9.93
C ASN A 97 -9.56 -6.70 -8.58
N LYS A 98 -8.90 -6.35 -7.48
CA LYS A 98 -9.40 -6.64 -6.14
C LYS A 98 -10.26 -5.52 -5.56
N TYR A 99 -9.96 -4.27 -5.85
CA TYR A 99 -10.61 -3.12 -5.23
C TYR A 99 -11.46 -2.29 -6.17
#